data_82c169539f164570a89fc935ed500411
#
_entry.id   82c169539f164570a89fc935ed500411
#
_cell.length_a   1.000
_cell.length_b   1.000
_cell.length_c   1.000
_cell.angle_alpha   90.00
_cell.angle_beta   90.00
_cell.angle_gamma   90.00
#
_symmetry.space_group_name_H-M   'P 1'
#
loop_
_entity.id
_entity.type
_entity.pdbx_description
1 polymer ?
#
loop_
_entity_poly.entity_id
_entity_poly.type
_entity_poly.pdbx_seq_one_letter_code
_entity_poly.pdbx_strand_id
1 'polypeptide(L)'
;MKQLKRAAAVLLAVCLIFSLAACGGVNIDKTAKNLHIEQAENIRVWYCDDRYTDYLNFVADRFHSANELVTIEPVLVDSDNYLENIYEESVRNGNVADVYLMLTDELEKASMMGLTVENSTYSDLYTQKNYGNSAIEAASYKGKLYGYPVTFDVPFLVYNKNAASSVETFSQLIDYCHNYTVNDDNQNVEQLVSWDVSDMLVNYGFVCGSVTIGGESGDDNTKLSADKDLLKKSLTEFVKLRDEFGIVRAETTLDSCADLFAQGKLAYTITDVSHLNTIAESGISYGVCN
;
A
#
# COMPACT_ATOMS: atom_id res chain seq x y z
N MET A 1 -13.76 18.94 27.00
CA MET A 1 -14.63 18.90 25.80
C MET A 1 -14.21 19.85 24.68
N LYS A 2 -13.88 21.13 24.91
CA LYS A 2 -13.39 22.04 23.85
C LYS A 2 -11.99 21.65 23.31
N GLN A 3 -11.08 21.22 24.17
CA GLN A 3 -9.74 20.77 23.78
C GLN A 3 -9.77 19.45 22.99
N LEU A 4 -10.62 18.50 23.38
CA LEU A 4 -10.79 17.24 22.64
C LEU A 4 -11.31 17.44 21.21
N LYS A 5 -12.22 18.43 21.03
CA LYS A 5 -12.71 18.78 19.68
C LYS A 5 -11.67 19.51 18.83
N ARG A 6 -10.75 20.25 19.46
CA ARG A 6 -9.66 20.95 18.76
C ARG A 6 -8.56 19.97 18.35
N ALA A 7 -8.13 19.09 19.28
CA ALA A 7 -7.20 18.01 18.97
C ALA A 7 -7.74 17.11 17.85
N ALA A 8 -9.01 16.74 17.88
CA ALA A 8 -9.64 15.95 16.82
C ALA A 8 -9.67 16.69 15.47
N ALA A 9 -9.88 18.01 15.44
CA ALA A 9 -9.89 18.78 14.19
C ALA A 9 -8.49 18.90 13.58
N VAL A 10 -7.46 19.05 14.43
CA VAL A 10 -6.06 19.11 13.99
C VAL A 10 -5.58 17.72 13.55
N LEU A 11 -5.92 16.67 14.31
CA LEU A 11 -5.67 15.28 13.98
C LEU A 11 -6.23 14.94 12.59
N LEU A 12 -7.44 15.39 12.33
CA LEU A 12 -8.14 15.17 11.07
C LEU A 12 -7.46 15.89 9.89
N ALA A 13 -6.92 17.07 10.14
CA ALA A 13 -6.20 17.83 9.13
C ALA A 13 -4.89 17.16 8.71
N VAL A 14 -4.18 16.55 9.65
CA VAL A 14 -2.97 15.75 9.38
C VAL A 14 -3.31 14.56 8.50
N CYS A 15 -4.36 13.80 8.87
CA CYS A 15 -4.82 12.66 8.06
C CYS A 15 -5.30 13.07 6.66
N LEU A 16 -5.94 14.25 6.53
CA LEU A 16 -6.31 14.84 5.24
C LEU A 16 -5.12 15.07 4.32
N ILE A 17 -3.99 15.50 4.86
CA ILE A 17 -2.79 15.77 4.10
C ILE A 17 -2.16 14.47 3.60
N PHE A 18 -2.10 13.45 4.45
CA PHE A 18 -1.58 12.13 4.07
C PHE A 18 -2.36 11.49 2.92
N SER A 19 -3.69 11.57 2.99
CA SER A 19 -4.54 10.95 1.98
C SER A 19 -4.58 11.70 0.64
N LEU A 20 -4.33 13.00 0.65
CA LEU A 20 -4.43 13.85 -0.54
C LEU A 20 -3.16 13.85 -1.40
N ALA A 21 -2.01 13.50 -0.82
CA ALA A 21 -0.75 13.35 -1.55
C ALA A 21 -0.73 12.09 -2.43
N ALA A 22 -1.48 11.06 -2.07
CA ALA A 22 -1.55 9.79 -2.81
C ALA A 22 -2.48 9.82 -4.04
N CYS A 23 -3.47 10.73 -4.08
CA CYS A 23 -4.45 10.82 -5.18
C CYS A 23 -4.32 12.14 -5.94
N GLY A 24 -3.28 12.28 -6.75
CA GLY A 24 -2.93 13.38 -7.63
C GLY A 24 -3.94 14.52 -7.80
N GLY A 25 -3.71 15.67 -7.18
CA GLY A 25 -4.35 16.93 -7.54
C GLY A 25 -5.10 17.70 -6.45
N VAL A 26 -5.12 17.28 -5.21
CA VAL A 26 -5.68 18.12 -4.15
C VAL A 26 -4.64 19.10 -3.64
N ASN A 27 -5.02 20.36 -3.61
CA ASN A 27 -4.15 21.45 -3.16
C ASN A 27 -4.09 21.44 -1.63
N ILE A 28 -3.10 20.76 -1.08
CA ILE A 28 -2.80 20.63 0.36
C ILE A 28 -2.84 22.02 1.04
N ASP A 29 -2.28 23.04 0.39
CA ASP A 29 -2.19 24.39 0.92
C ASP A 29 -3.56 25.04 1.13
N LYS A 30 -4.58 24.68 0.32
CA LYS A 30 -5.95 25.21 0.48
C LYS A 30 -6.69 24.53 1.63
N THR A 31 -6.51 23.25 1.80
CA THR A 31 -7.19 22.47 2.85
C THR A 31 -6.61 22.83 4.22
N ALA A 32 -5.29 22.93 4.33
CA ALA A 32 -4.61 23.30 5.55
C ALA A 32 -4.94 24.72 6.04
N LYS A 33 -5.08 25.70 5.13
CA LYS A 33 -5.41 27.10 5.45
C LYS A 33 -6.82 27.33 6.01
N ASN A 34 -7.72 26.38 5.90
CA ASN A 34 -9.09 26.50 6.41
C ASN A 34 -9.25 26.06 7.86
N LEU A 35 -8.17 25.63 8.52
CA LEU A 35 -8.20 25.23 9.91
C LEU A 35 -8.10 26.46 10.83
N HIS A 36 -9.09 26.64 11.68
CA HIS A 36 -9.09 27.72 12.67
C HIS A 36 -8.38 27.25 13.94
N ILE A 37 -7.04 27.41 13.96
CA ILE A 37 -6.18 27.01 15.07
C ILE A 37 -5.80 28.29 15.82
N GLU A 38 -6.19 28.36 17.09
CA GLU A 38 -6.01 29.55 17.94
C GLU A 38 -4.81 29.44 18.92
N GLN A 39 -4.28 28.23 19.10
CA GLN A 39 -3.18 27.95 20.04
C GLN A 39 -2.16 27.02 19.39
N ALA A 40 -0.92 27.10 19.85
CA ALA A 40 0.12 26.17 19.39
C ALA A 40 -0.21 24.73 19.82
N GLU A 41 -0.16 23.82 18.89
CA GLU A 41 -0.42 22.39 19.09
C GLU A 41 0.75 21.56 18.56
N ASN A 42 1.11 20.52 19.29
CA ASN A 42 2.08 19.52 18.86
C ASN A 42 1.37 18.18 18.68
N ILE A 43 1.52 17.56 17.50
CA ILE A 43 0.88 16.31 17.13
C ILE A 43 1.95 15.28 16.86
N ARG A 44 1.96 14.21 17.63
CA ARG A 44 2.88 13.08 17.43
C ARG A 44 2.26 12.04 16.54
N VAL A 45 2.97 11.71 15.46
CA VAL A 45 2.59 10.69 14.50
C VAL A 45 3.57 9.53 14.63
N TRP A 46 3.12 8.42 15.22
CA TRP A 46 3.95 7.22 15.32
C TRP A 46 3.83 6.35 14.07
N TYR A 47 4.96 5.77 13.68
CA TYR A 47 5.05 4.82 12.59
C TYR A 47 6.20 3.84 12.86
N CYS A 48 6.15 2.64 12.28
CA CYS A 48 7.11 1.57 12.53
C CYS A 48 7.85 1.08 11.27
N ASP A 49 7.67 1.76 10.14
CA ASP A 49 8.35 1.46 8.89
C ASP A 49 9.15 2.69 8.43
N ASP A 50 10.47 2.59 8.42
CA ASP A 50 11.40 3.68 8.12
C ASP A 50 11.27 4.20 6.68
N ARG A 51 10.71 3.42 5.75
CA ARG A 51 10.40 3.83 4.38
C ARG A 51 9.47 5.05 4.31
N TYR A 52 8.67 5.29 5.36
CA TYR A 52 7.79 6.46 5.45
C TYR A 52 8.48 7.70 6.02
N THR A 53 9.73 7.62 6.52
CA THR A 53 10.37 8.70 7.26
C THR A 53 10.47 10.00 6.45
N ASP A 54 10.99 9.93 5.24
CA ASP A 54 11.15 11.13 4.39
C ASP A 54 9.81 11.74 3.99
N TYR A 55 8.83 10.88 3.67
CA TYR A 55 7.48 11.32 3.34
C TYR A 55 6.80 12.02 4.52
N LEU A 56 6.88 11.45 5.73
CA LEU A 56 6.26 12.01 6.92
C LEU A 56 6.91 13.33 7.32
N ASN A 57 8.23 13.44 7.24
CA ASN A 57 8.94 14.69 7.48
C ASN A 57 8.54 15.76 6.44
N PHE A 58 8.50 15.41 5.16
CA PHE A 58 8.05 16.33 4.10
C PHE A 58 6.64 16.84 4.36
N VAL A 59 5.71 15.97 4.73
CA VAL A 59 4.32 16.34 5.02
C VAL A 59 4.23 17.22 6.28
N ALA A 60 5.01 16.90 7.33
CA ALA A 60 5.07 17.69 8.55
C ALA A 60 5.53 19.13 8.27
N ASP A 61 6.61 19.30 7.52
CA ASP A 61 7.13 20.61 7.13
C ASP A 61 6.13 21.41 6.28
N ARG A 62 5.50 20.74 5.32
CA ARG A 62 4.47 21.36 4.46
C ARG A 62 3.26 21.81 5.27
N PHE A 63 2.83 20.99 6.23
CA PHE A 63 1.71 21.33 7.09
C PHE A 63 2.04 22.52 8.00
N HIS A 64 3.21 22.49 8.65
CA HIS A 64 3.68 23.59 9.49
C HIS A 64 3.78 24.92 8.69
N SER A 65 4.29 24.86 7.46
CA SER A 65 4.38 26.03 6.58
C SER A 65 3.00 26.64 6.26
N ALA A 66 1.95 25.85 6.25
CA ALA A 66 0.57 26.30 6.04
C ALA A 66 -0.16 26.68 7.34
N ASN A 67 0.30 26.18 8.49
CA ASN A 67 -0.28 26.34 9.82
C ASN A 67 0.82 26.47 10.87
N GLU A 68 1.40 27.67 10.99
CA GLU A 68 2.55 27.94 11.85
C GLU A 68 2.33 27.59 13.33
N LEU A 69 1.09 27.51 13.79
CA LEU A 69 0.75 27.12 15.15
C LEU A 69 0.72 25.61 15.39
N VAL A 70 0.89 24.78 14.35
CA VAL A 70 0.90 23.33 14.48
C VAL A 70 2.25 22.76 14.12
N THR A 71 2.79 21.97 15.01
CA THR A 71 3.97 21.14 14.77
C THR A 71 3.54 19.68 14.68
N ILE A 72 3.94 19.00 13.63
CA ILE A 72 3.80 17.56 13.51
C ILE A 72 5.15 16.93 13.78
N GLU A 73 5.17 15.97 14.69
CA GLU A 73 6.36 15.24 15.11
C GLU A 73 6.25 13.78 14.68
N PRO A 74 6.81 13.38 13.51
CA PRO A 74 6.92 11.98 13.15
C PRO A 74 7.88 11.25 14.09
N VAL A 75 7.46 10.11 14.64
CA VAL A 75 8.25 9.32 15.58
C VAL A 75 8.33 7.88 15.07
N LEU A 76 9.51 7.48 14.62
CA LEU A 76 9.79 6.09 14.27
C LEU A 76 9.93 5.27 15.55
N VAL A 77 9.13 4.23 15.69
CA VAL A 77 9.15 3.32 16.84
C VAL A 77 9.37 1.89 16.37
N ASP A 78 9.70 1.01 17.30
CA ASP A 78 9.90 -0.41 17.01
C ASP A 78 8.61 -1.06 16.48
N SER A 79 8.73 -1.91 15.47
CA SER A 79 7.62 -2.67 14.90
C SER A 79 7.16 -3.81 15.81
N ASP A 80 8.02 -4.30 16.70
CA ASP A 80 7.69 -5.39 17.60
C ASP A 80 6.61 -4.99 18.60
N ASN A 81 5.49 -5.71 18.58
CA ASN A 81 4.33 -5.44 19.43
C ASN A 81 3.81 -3.98 19.33
N TYR A 82 3.80 -3.43 18.11
CA TYR A 82 3.52 -2.02 17.87
C TYR A 82 2.21 -1.53 18.50
N LEU A 83 1.09 -2.21 18.27
CA LEU A 83 -0.20 -1.83 18.85
C LEU A 83 -0.24 -2.00 20.38
N GLU A 84 0.38 -3.03 20.91
CA GLU A 84 0.50 -3.25 22.34
C GLU A 84 1.29 -2.13 23.00
N ASN A 85 2.38 -1.68 22.39
CA ASN A 85 3.18 -0.56 22.88
C ASN A 85 2.36 0.75 22.89
N ILE A 86 1.58 1.03 21.83
CA ILE A 86 0.66 2.17 21.80
C ILE A 86 -0.36 2.07 22.94
N TYR A 87 -0.94 0.89 23.15
CA TYR A 87 -1.91 0.66 24.22
C TYR A 87 -1.30 0.88 25.60
N GLU A 88 -0.14 0.26 25.85
CA GLU A 88 0.54 0.39 27.16
C GLU A 88 0.92 1.83 27.48
N GLU A 89 1.47 2.56 26.50
CA GLU A 89 1.82 3.96 26.69
C GLU A 89 0.58 4.84 26.90
N SER A 90 -0.53 4.56 26.22
CA SER A 90 -1.79 5.29 26.39
C SER A 90 -2.36 5.15 27.81
N VAL A 91 -2.18 3.98 28.42
CA VAL A 91 -2.68 3.70 29.78
C VAL A 91 -1.73 4.22 30.86
N ARG A 92 -0.41 4.16 30.63
CA ARG A 92 0.59 4.46 31.67
C ARG A 92 0.95 5.94 31.77
N ASN A 93 1.20 6.61 30.66
CA ASN A 93 1.94 7.87 30.66
C ASN A 93 1.24 9.02 29.96
N GLY A 94 0.21 8.79 29.17
CA GLY A 94 -0.42 9.82 28.34
C GLY A 94 0.53 10.47 27.32
N ASN A 95 1.74 9.92 27.13
CA ASN A 95 2.75 10.42 26.20
C ASN A 95 2.80 9.55 24.95
N VAL A 96 1.63 9.22 24.43
CA VAL A 96 1.41 8.35 23.28
C VAL A 96 1.25 9.15 21.99
N ALA A 97 1.22 8.47 20.88
CA ALA A 97 0.85 9.04 19.59
C ALA A 97 -0.55 9.68 19.64
N ASP A 98 -0.68 10.84 19.01
CA ASP A 98 -1.98 11.44 18.71
C ASP A 98 -2.58 10.78 17.46
N VAL A 99 -1.70 10.35 16.54
CA VAL A 99 -1.99 9.59 15.31
C VAL A 99 -0.94 8.51 15.17
N TYR A 100 -1.29 7.38 14.58
CA TYR A 100 -0.32 6.35 14.22
C TYR A 100 -0.68 5.68 12.89
N LEU A 101 0.36 5.28 12.15
CA LEU A 101 0.21 4.47 10.95
C LEU A 101 0.13 3.01 11.34
N MET A 102 -0.77 2.27 10.72
CA MET A 102 -0.89 0.82 10.90
C MET A 102 -1.33 0.14 9.61
N LEU A 103 -1.11 -1.15 9.52
CA LEU A 103 -1.67 -1.99 8.47
C LEU A 103 -3.16 -2.26 8.74
N THR A 104 -3.93 -2.44 7.68
CA THR A 104 -5.39 -2.61 7.78
C THR A 104 -5.80 -3.96 8.37
N ASP A 105 -4.95 -4.96 8.33
CA ASP A 105 -5.16 -6.26 8.98
C ASP A 105 -5.17 -6.17 10.51
N GLU A 106 -4.59 -5.11 11.08
CA GLU A 106 -4.62 -4.82 12.52
C GLU A 106 -5.82 -3.96 12.97
N LEU A 107 -6.65 -3.48 12.04
CA LEU A 107 -7.73 -2.54 12.34
C LEU A 107 -8.77 -3.11 13.34
N GLU A 108 -9.15 -4.37 13.19
CA GLU A 108 -10.05 -5.05 14.13
C GLU A 108 -9.45 -5.06 15.53
N LYS A 109 -8.18 -5.48 15.66
CA LYS A 109 -7.45 -5.54 16.93
C LYS A 109 -7.36 -4.15 17.56
N ALA A 110 -6.94 -3.13 16.80
CA ALA A 110 -6.87 -1.75 17.27
C ALA A 110 -8.23 -1.22 17.74
N SER A 111 -9.30 -1.53 17.02
CA SER A 111 -10.66 -1.16 17.41
C SER A 111 -11.09 -1.85 18.70
N MET A 112 -10.81 -3.13 18.87
CA MET A 112 -11.13 -3.89 20.09
C MET A 112 -10.33 -3.42 21.30
N MET A 113 -9.11 -2.95 21.10
CA MET A 113 -8.25 -2.36 22.14
C MET A 113 -8.66 -0.92 22.48
N GLY A 114 -9.61 -0.32 21.74
CA GLY A 114 -10.04 1.08 21.97
C GLY A 114 -9.01 2.11 21.51
N LEU A 115 -8.11 1.72 20.61
CA LEU A 115 -7.04 2.58 20.08
C LEU A 115 -7.49 3.39 18.85
N THR A 116 -8.67 3.10 18.31
CA THR A 116 -9.25 3.81 17.17
C THR A 116 -10.58 4.45 17.55
N VAL A 117 -10.92 5.53 16.88
CA VAL A 117 -12.20 6.23 17.03
C VAL A 117 -12.91 6.29 15.69
N GLU A 118 -14.23 6.09 15.67
CA GLU A 118 -15.04 6.24 14.47
C GLU A 118 -14.82 7.62 13.83
N ASN A 119 -14.42 7.61 12.58
CA ASN A 119 -14.19 8.81 11.80
C ASN A 119 -15.52 9.34 11.24
N SER A 120 -16.22 10.15 12.01
CA SER A 120 -17.49 10.77 11.62
C SER A 120 -17.35 12.20 11.09
N THR A 121 -16.16 12.80 11.26
CA THR A 121 -15.88 14.16 10.80
C THR A 121 -15.32 14.10 9.37
N TYR A 122 -15.78 15.01 8.51
CA TYR A 122 -15.40 15.05 7.07
C TYR A 122 -15.74 13.77 6.29
N SER A 123 -16.85 13.13 6.62
CA SER A 123 -17.32 11.92 5.94
C SER A 123 -17.54 12.09 4.43
N ASP A 124 -17.80 13.32 3.98
CA ASP A 124 -17.93 13.69 2.58
C ASP A 124 -16.59 13.66 1.81
N LEU A 125 -15.46 13.72 2.51
CA LEU A 125 -14.13 13.61 1.93
C LEU A 125 -13.72 12.13 1.74
N TYR A 126 -13.99 11.30 2.73
CA TYR A 126 -13.61 9.87 2.75
C TYR A 126 -14.69 9.01 2.12
N THR A 127 -14.92 9.21 0.85
CA THR A 127 -15.92 8.48 0.07
C THR A 127 -15.26 7.58 -0.95
N GLN A 128 -15.97 6.56 -1.39
CA GLN A 128 -15.54 5.67 -2.48
C GLN A 128 -15.19 6.42 -3.77
N LYS A 129 -15.80 7.58 -4.00
CA LYS A 129 -15.50 8.43 -5.16
C LYS A 129 -14.10 9.04 -5.07
N ASN A 130 -13.65 9.42 -3.87
CA ASN A 130 -12.37 10.10 -3.66
C ASN A 130 -11.21 9.13 -3.44
N TYR A 131 -11.48 7.96 -2.84
CA TYR A 131 -10.47 6.99 -2.44
C TYR A 131 -10.60 5.62 -3.11
N GLY A 132 -11.68 5.38 -3.84
CA GLY A 132 -12.03 4.04 -4.31
C GLY A 132 -12.63 3.15 -3.22
N ASN A 133 -13.35 2.10 -3.64
CA ASN A 133 -14.07 1.22 -2.71
C ASN A 133 -13.12 0.47 -1.78
N SER A 134 -12.10 -0.18 -2.34
CA SER A 134 -11.18 -1.03 -1.57
C SER A 134 -10.45 -0.28 -0.46
N ALA A 135 -10.07 0.98 -0.69
CA ALA A 135 -9.38 1.79 0.32
C ALA A 135 -10.31 2.15 1.50
N ILE A 136 -11.57 2.50 1.21
CA ILE A 136 -12.56 2.82 2.25
C ILE A 136 -12.98 1.57 3.02
N GLU A 137 -13.18 0.45 2.33
CA GLU A 137 -13.52 -0.84 2.94
C GLU A 137 -12.38 -1.32 3.84
N ALA A 138 -11.13 -1.26 3.38
CA ALA A 138 -9.96 -1.63 4.16
C ALA A 138 -9.74 -0.78 5.42
N ALA A 139 -10.15 0.50 5.39
CA ALA A 139 -10.09 1.40 6.54
C ALA A 139 -11.34 1.36 7.43
N SER A 140 -12.30 0.46 7.13
CA SER A 140 -13.57 0.32 7.83
C SER A 140 -13.65 -1.00 8.61
N TYR A 141 -14.37 -0.96 9.73
CA TYR A 141 -14.69 -2.13 10.53
C TYR A 141 -16.16 -2.08 10.94
N LYS A 142 -16.90 -3.17 10.71
CA LYS A 142 -18.35 -3.25 10.97
C LYS A 142 -19.15 -2.10 10.34
N GLY A 143 -18.78 -1.75 9.11
CA GLY A 143 -19.46 -0.71 8.32
C GLY A 143 -19.19 0.72 8.77
N LYS A 144 -18.18 0.95 9.61
CA LYS A 144 -17.76 2.26 10.11
C LYS A 144 -16.30 2.52 9.78
N LEU A 145 -16.00 3.74 9.34
CA LEU A 145 -14.64 4.16 9.04
C LEU A 145 -13.86 4.47 10.33
N TYR A 146 -12.75 3.81 10.56
CA TYR A 146 -11.87 4.00 11.71
C TYR A 146 -10.47 4.47 11.35
N GLY A 147 -10.03 4.21 10.13
CA GLY A 147 -8.75 4.66 9.62
C GLY A 147 -8.89 5.68 8.51
N TYR A 148 -7.80 6.38 8.23
CA TYR A 148 -7.68 7.24 7.04
C TYR A 148 -6.76 6.52 6.05
N PRO A 149 -7.24 6.15 4.84
CA PRO A 149 -6.39 5.51 3.86
C PRO A 149 -5.22 6.41 3.48
N VAL A 150 -3.99 5.92 3.62
CA VAL A 150 -2.77 6.67 3.26
C VAL A 150 -2.19 6.12 1.96
N THR A 151 -1.97 4.82 1.91
CA THR A 151 -1.42 4.11 0.77
C THR A 151 -1.95 2.70 0.74
N PHE A 152 -1.77 2.02 -0.38
CA PHE A 152 -2.06 0.60 -0.52
C PHE A 152 -0.98 -0.03 -1.39
N ASP A 153 -0.70 -1.29 -1.15
CA ASP A 153 0.18 -2.09 -1.97
C ASP A 153 -0.62 -3.03 -2.85
N VAL A 154 -0.23 -3.14 -4.11
CA VAL A 154 -0.83 -4.03 -5.10
C VAL A 154 0.25 -4.64 -5.98
N PRO A 155 0.12 -5.91 -6.33
CA PRO A 155 0.99 -6.50 -7.35
C PRO A 155 0.60 -6.02 -8.74
N PHE A 156 1.60 -5.77 -9.59
CA PHE A 156 1.42 -5.41 -10.99
C PHE A 156 2.55 -5.93 -11.86
N LEU A 157 2.26 -6.14 -13.14
CA LEU A 157 3.24 -6.58 -14.11
C LEU A 157 3.96 -5.37 -14.69
N VAL A 158 5.30 -5.35 -14.58
CA VAL A 158 6.17 -4.35 -15.22
C VAL A 158 6.91 -4.97 -16.39
N TYR A 159 7.24 -4.15 -17.38
CA TYR A 159 8.03 -4.55 -18.55
C TYR A 159 9.17 -3.57 -18.84
N ASN A 160 10.30 -4.11 -19.30
CA ASN A 160 11.45 -3.37 -19.78
C ASN A 160 11.18 -2.87 -21.19
N LYS A 161 11.05 -1.55 -21.39
CA LYS A 161 10.72 -0.94 -22.69
C LYS A 161 11.77 -1.16 -23.77
N ASN A 162 13.01 -1.49 -23.40
CA ASN A 162 14.07 -1.80 -24.37
C ASN A 162 13.92 -3.23 -24.92
N ALA A 163 13.19 -4.10 -24.23
CA ALA A 163 13.04 -5.51 -24.60
C ALA A 163 11.61 -5.90 -24.94
N ALA A 164 10.62 -5.19 -24.39
CA ALA A 164 9.24 -5.64 -24.35
C ALA A 164 8.22 -4.48 -24.49
N SER A 165 6.96 -4.83 -24.65
CA SER A 165 5.82 -3.90 -24.69
C SER A 165 4.74 -4.35 -23.72
N SER A 166 3.76 -3.48 -23.43
CA SER A 166 2.62 -3.82 -22.58
C SER A 166 1.84 -5.02 -23.15
N VAL A 167 1.43 -5.89 -22.26
CA VAL A 167 0.52 -7.02 -22.54
C VAL A 167 -0.71 -6.91 -21.63
N GLU A 168 -1.85 -7.43 -22.11
CA GLU A 168 -3.12 -7.43 -21.37
C GLU A 168 -3.48 -8.81 -20.82
N THR A 169 -2.83 -9.86 -21.32
CA THR A 169 -3.11 -11.24 -20.94
C THR A 169 -1.84 -12.09 -20.85
N PHE A 170 -1.89 -13.15 -20.05
CA PHE A 170 -0.81 -14.13 -20.00
C PHE A 170 -0.61 -14.87 -21.34
N SER A 171 -1.65 -15.03 -22.15
CA SER A 171 -1.48 -15.56 -23.52
C SER A 171 -0.56 -14.69 -24.37
N GLN A 172 -0.75 -13.36 -24.35
CA GLN A 172 0.13 -12.43 -25.07
C GLN A 172 1.56 -12.48 -24.54
N LEU A 173 1.72 -12.68 -23.22
CA LEU A 173 3.03 -12.83 -22.59
C LEU A 173 3.73 -14.11 -23.06
N ILE A 174 3.02 -15.24 -23.14
CA ILE A 174 3.52 -16.51 -23.69
C ILE A 174 3.88 -16.36 -25.18
N ASP A 175 3.00 -15.75 -25.98
CA ASP A 175 3.26 -15.48 -27.39
C ASP A 175 4.50 -14.62 -27.59
N TYR A 176 4.71 -13.60 -26.73
CA TYR A 176 5.93 -12.80 -26.72
C TYR A 176 7.16 -13.67 -26.46
N CYS A 177 7.12 -14.53 -25.45
CA CYS A 177 8.25 -15.42 -25.12
C CYS A 177 8.60 -16.36 -26.26
N HIS A 178 7.60 -16.95 -26.94
CA HIS A 178 7.80 -17.86 -28.07
C HIS A 178 8.36 -17.15 -29.32
N ASN A 179 8.09 -15.87 -29.48
CA ASN A 179 8.52 -15.10 -30.66
C ASN A 179 9.68 -14.14 -30.34
N TYR A 180 10.26 -14.22 -29.14
CA TYR A 180 11.35 -13.36 -28.74
C TYR A 180 12.57 -13.50 -29.62
N THR A 181 13.13 -12.37 -30.02
CA THR A 181 14.37 -12.30 -30.79
C THR A 181 15.34 -11.34 -30.16
N VAL A 182 16.59 -11.76 -30.02
CA VAL A 182 17.68 -10.92 -29.48
C VAL A 182 18.11 -9.88 -30.51
N ASN A 183 18.26 -8.65 -30.10
CA ASN A 183 18.80 -7.53 -30.86
C ASN A 183 19.72 -6.65 -29.94
N ASP A 184 20.26 -5.57 -30.50
CA ASP A 184 21.23 -4.72 -29.77
C ASP A 184 20.63 -4.06 -28.52
N ASP A 185 19.31 -3.80 -28.48
CA ASP A 185 18.63 -3.12 -27.36
C ASP A 185 18.32 -4.06 -26.20
N ASN A 186 18.17 -5.35 -26.48
CA ASN A 186 17.72 -6.36 -25.51
C ASN A 186 18.75 -7.46 -25.22
N GLN A 187 19.98 -7.33 -25.70
CA GLN A 187 21.03 -8.36 -25.55
C GLN A 187 21.41 -8.67 -24.09
N ASN A 188 21.07 -7.78 -23.14
CA ASN A 188 21.31 -7.98 -21.71
C ASN A 188 20.23 -8.80 -21.02
N VAL A 189 19.12 -9.10 -21.69
CA VAL A 189 18.03 -9.89 -21.11
C VAL A 189 18.48 -11.35 -21.01
N GLU A 190 18.55 -11.81 -19.76
CA GLU A 190 18.93 -13.19 -19.43
C GLU A 190 17.70 -14.09 -19.25
N GLN A 191 16.59 -13.50 -18.81
CA GLN A 191 15.32 -14.19 -18.58
C GLN A 191 14.15 -13.33 -19.06
N LEU A 192 13.17 -13.95 -19.74
CA LEU A 192 12.06 -13.21 -20.32
C LEU A 192 11.01 -12.84 -19.28
N VAL A 193 10.67 -13.78 -18.41
CA VAL A 193 9.65 -13.60 -17.36
C VAL A 193 10.10 -14.29 -16.09
N SER A 194 10.03 -13.57 -14.98
CA SER A 194 10.21 -14.14 -13.64
C SER A 194 9.45 -13.33 -12.62
N TRP A 195 8.98 -13.97 -11.56
CA TRP A 195 8.42 -13.32 -10.38
C TRP A 195 8.49 -14.24 -9.16
N ASP A 196 8.28 -13.72 -7.97
CA ASP A 196 8.21 -14.53 -6.74
C ASP A 196 6.94 -15.38 -6.72
N VAL A 197 7.07 -16.65 -7.10
CA VAL A 197 5.95 -17.61 -7.12
C VAL A 197 5.55 -18.09 -5.72
N SER A 198 6.24 -17.65 -4.66
CA SER A 198 5.95 -18.03 -3.28
C SER A 198 5.31 -16.92 -2.46
N ASP A 199 5.37 -15.69 -2.90
CA ASP A 199 4.76 -14.55 -2.23
C ASP A 199 3.25 -14.51 -2.43
N MET A 200 2.49 -14.43 -1.33
CA MET A 200 1.02 -14.49 -1.36
C MET A 200 0.39 -13.23 -1.94
N LEU A 201 0.95 -12.05 -1.70
CA LEU A 201 0.42 -10.80 -2.21
C LEU A 201 0.57 -10.77 -3.74
N VAL A 202 1.79 -11.04 -4.22
CA VAL A 202 2.11 -11.06 -5.66
C VAL A 202 1.24 -12.05 -6.42
N ASN A 203 0.97 -13.22 -5.80
CA ASN A 203 0.19 -14.28 -6.44
C ASN A 203 -1.31 -14.25 -6.11
N TYR A 204 -1.78 -13.28 -5.31
CA TYR A 204 -3.18 -13.17 -4.94
C TYR A 204 -4.11 -13.04 -6.15
N GLY A 205 -3.69 -12.34 -7.20
CA GLY A 205 -4.44 -12.19 -8.45
C GLY A 205 -4.84 -13.51 -9.10
N PHE A 206 -4.08 -14.60 -8.91
CA PHE A 206 -4.42 -15.92 -9.44
C PHE A 206 -5.54 -16.63 -8.66
N VAL A 207 -5.80 -16.23 -7.43
CA VAL A 207 -6.77 -16.92 -6.55
C VAL A 207 -7.92 -16.04 -6.08
N CYS A 208 -7.81 -14.72 -6.14
CA CYS A 208 -8.80 -13.77 -5.60
C CYS A 208 -10.23 -13.99 -6.12
N GLY A 209 -10.39 -14.37 -7.38
CA GLY A 209 -11.71 -14.65 -7.95
C GLY A 209 -12.37 -15.94 -7.45
N SER A 210 -11.62 -16.81 -6.76
CA SER A 210 -12.09 -18.11 -6.27
C SER A 210 -12.23 -18.17 -4.75
N VAL A 211 -11.80 -17.14 -4.03
CA VAL A 211 -11.81 -17.08 -2.57
C VAL A 211 -12.48 -15.79 -2.12
N THR A 212 -13.42 -15.91 -1.19
CA THR A 212 -14.05 -14.76 -0.52
C THR A 212 -13.71 -14.81 0.95
N ILE A 213 -13.10 -13.75 1.45
CA ILE A 213 -12.68 -13.58 2.84
C ILE A 213 -13.46 -12.42 3.43
N GLY A 214 -13.91 -12.57 4.68
CA GLY A 214 -14.56 -11.49 5.42
C GLY A 214 -16.06 -11.32 5.16
N GLY A 215 -16.70 -12.19 4.39
CA GLY A 215 -18.12 -12.08 4.04
C GLY A 215 -18.39 -10.93 3.05
N GLU A 216 -19.62 -10.41 3.06
CA GLU A 216 -20.03 -9.32 2.15
C GLU A 216 -19.30 -8.00 2.39
N SER A 217 -18.96 -7.70 3.65
CA SER A 217 -18.31 -6.45 4.05
C SER A 217 -16.79 -6.53 4.08
N GLY A 218 -16.20 -7.73 3.92
CA GLY A 218 -14.76 -7.94 4.00
C GLY A 218 -14.17 -7.91 5.41
N ASP A 219 -14.99 -7.71 6.45
CA ASP A 219 -14.57 -7.46 7.84
C ASP A 219 -14.97 -8.56 8.84
N ASP A 220 -15.53 -9.67 8.38
CA ASP A 220 -15.90 -10.82 9.21
C ASP A 220 -14.91 -11.98 9.03
N ASN A 221 -13.85 -11.99 9.82
CA ASN A 221 -12.77 -12.99 9.76
C ASN A 221 -13.24 -14.44 10.00
N THR A 222 -14.48 -14.64 10.44
CA THR A 222 -15.08 -15.98 10.59
C THR A 222 -15.66 -16.52 9.28
N LYS A 223 -15.80 -15.67 8.26
CA LYS A 223 -16.38 -16.02 6.98
C LYS A 223 -15.30 -16.18 5.91
N LEU A 224 -15.03 -17.42 5.60
CA LEU A 224 -14.18 -17.82 4.49
C LEU A 224 -14.95 -18.79 3.60
N SER A 225 -15.02 -18.49 2.31
CA SER A 225 -15.55 -19.42 1.32
C SER A 225 -14.65 -19.52 0.11
N ALA A 226 -14.68 -20.67 -0.56
CA ALA A 226 -13.92 -20.91 -1.77
C ALA A 226 -14.74 -21.72 -2.79
N ASP A 227 -14.76 -21.26 -4.03
CA ASP A 227 -15.17 -22.06 -5.17
C ASP A 227 -14.04 -23.03 -5.51
N LYS A 228 -14.20 -24.29 -5.13
CA LYS A 228 -13.15 -25.33 -5.27
C LYS A 228 -12.80 -25.63 -6.71
N ASP A 229 -13.74 -25.58 -7.61
CA ASP A 229 -13.51 -25.90 -9.03
C ASP A 229 -12.77 -24.76 -9.72
N LEU A 230 -13.17 -23.52 -9.44
CA LEU A 230 -12.50 -22.33 -9.92
C LEU A 230 -11.07 -22.22 -9.34
N LEU A 231 -10.91 -22.44 -8.01
CA LEU A 231 -9.60 -22.43 -7.35
C LEU A 231 -8.66 -23.48 -7.95
N LYS A 232 -9.15 -24.71 -8.15
CA LYS A 232 -8.36 -25.76 -8.79
C LYS A 232 -7.93 -25.39 -10.21
N LYS A 233 -8.84 -24.77 -10.99
CA LYS A 233 -8.52 -24.29 -12.34
C LYS A 233 -7.44 -23.20 -12.27
N SER A 234 -7.61 -22.19 -11.42
CA SER A 234 -6.65 -21.09 -11.26
C SER A 234 -5.26 -21.58 -10.87
N LEU A 235 -5.18 -22.45 -9.86
CA LEU A 235 -3.91 -23.05 -9.44
C LEU A 235 -3.27 -23.93 -10.51
N THR A 236 -4.07 -24.62 -11.33
CA THR A 236 -3.55 -25.40 -12.45
C THR A 236 -2.94 -24.49 -13.51
N GLU A 237 -3.58 -23.38 -13.85
CA GLU A 237 -3.03 -22.39 -14.78
C GLU A 237 -1.78 -21.70 -14.21
N PHE A 238 -1.77 -21.37 -12.94
CA PHE A 238 -0.59 -20.83 -12.25
C PHE A 238 0.63 -21.77 -12.36
N VAL A 239 0.44 -23.07 -12.10
CA VAL A 239 1.51 -24.06 -12.23
C VAL A 239 2.00 -24.16 -13.67
N LYS A 240 1.10 -24.12 -14.66
CA LYS A 240 1.48 -24.12 -16.09
C LYS A 240 2.32 -22.90 -16.45
N LEU A 241 1.93 -21.70 -16.00
CA LEU A 241 2.69 -20.47 -16.24
C LEU A 241 4.08 -20.53 -15.62
N ARG A 242 4.18 -20.97 -14.37
CA ARG A 242 5.46 -21.16 -13.69
C ARG A 242 6.37 -22.10 -14.49
N ASP A 243 5.82 -23.22 -14.96
CA ASP A 243 6.58 -24.24 -15.72
C ASP A 243 6.94 -23.74 -17.12
N GLU A 244 6.04 -23.01 -17.79
CA GLU A 244 6.26 -22.38 -19.11
C GLU A 244 7.41 -21.38 -19.07
N PHE A 245 7.47 -20.56 -18.03
CA PHE A 245 8.54 -19.57 -17.86
C PHE A 245 9.80 -20.13 -17.17
N GLY A 246 9.79 -21.39 -16.76
CA GLY A 246 10.92 -22.04 -16.11
C GLY A 246 11.29 -21.45 -14.75
N ILE A 247 10.31 -20.91 -14.01
CA ILE A 247 10.56 -20.23 -12.74
C ILE A 247 10.87 -21.24 -11.63
N VAL A 248 12.02 -21.08 -11.00
CA VAL A 248 12.50 -21.93 -9.91
C VAL A 248 12.29 -21.22 -8.56
N ARG A 249 11.32 -21.66 -7.78
CA ARG A 249 10.93 -21.06 -6.50
C ARG A 249 12.11 -20.74 -5.57
N ALA A 250 13.11 -21.59 -5.50
CA ALA A 250 14.24 -21.44 -4.59
C ALA A 250 15.19 -20.31 -5.00
N GLU A 251 15.05 -19.77 -6.21
CA GLU A 251 15.94 -18.77 -6.81
C GLU A 251 15.25 -17.45 -7.04
N THR A 252 13.93 -17.37 -6.83
CA THR A 252 13.14 -16.17 -7.09
C THR A 252 12.50 -15.63 -5.82
N THR A 253 12.86 -14.39 -5.47
CA THR A 253 12.21 -13.56 -4.45
C THR A 253 11.81 -12.23 -5.07
N LEU A 254 10.93 -11.48 -4.43
CA LEU A 254 10.56 -10.12 -4.88
C LEU A 254 11.81 -9.26 -5.06
N ASP A 255 12.72 -9.24 -4.06
CA ASP A 255 13.97 -8.48 -4.14
C ASP A 255 14.81 -8.91 -5.34
N SER A 256 15.04 -10.23 -5.50
CA SER A 256 15.89 -10.74 -6.58
C SER A 256 15.32 -10.44 -7.97
N CYS A 257 14.00 -10.51 -8.12
CA CYS A 257 13.33 -10.18 -9.38
C CYS A 257 13.38 -8.67 -9.66
N ALA A 258 13.18 -7.82 -8.65
CA ALA A 258 13.30 -6.36 -8.78
C ALA A 258 14.72 -5.95 -9.15
N ASP A 259 15.73 -6.55 -8.52
CA ASP A 259 17.14 -6.31 -8.83
C ASP A 259 17.53 -6.74 -10.25
N LEU A 260 17.13 -7.93 -10.67
CA LEU A 260 17.39 -8.42 -12.05
C LEU A 260 16.68 -7.53 -13.08
N PHE A 261 15.47 -7.09 -12.78
CA PHE A 261 14.74 -6.18 -13.64
C PHE A 261 15.43 -4.81 -13.73
N ALA A 262 15.83 -4.25 -12.59
CA ALA A 262 16.57 -2.99 -12.49
C ALA A 262 17.90 -3.02 -13.27
N GLN A 263 18.55 -4.19 -13.34
CA GLN A 263 19.78 -4.42 -14.15
C GLN A 263 19.49 -4.62 -15.65
N GLY A 264 18.22 -4.63 -16.08
CA GLY A 264 17.82 -4.89 -17.45
C GLY A 264 17.92 -6.36 -17.89
N LYS A 265 18.05 -7.28 -16.94
CA LYS A 265 18.20 -8.73 -17.18
C LYS A 265 16.86 -9.47 -17.30
N LEU A 266 15.76 -8.85 -16.89
CA LEU A 266 14.40 -9.35 -17.07
C LEU A 266 13.63 -8.50 -18.08
N ALA A 267 12.83 -9.14 -18.93
CA ALA A 267 11.90 -8.44 -19.81
C ALA A 267 10.59 -8.09 -19.08
N TYR A 268 10.07 -9.01 -18.25
CA TYR A 268 8.88 -8.81 -17.42
C TYR A 268 9.06 -9.36 -16.01
N THR A 269 8.47 -8.68 -15.03
CA THR A 269 8.32 -9.21 -13.66
C THR A 269 7.01 -8.74 -13.05
N ILE A 270 6.44 -9.55 -12.16
CA ILE A 270 5.38 -9.10 -11.25
C ILE A 270 6.08 -8.58 -9.99
N THR A 271 5.78 -7.35 -9.66
CA THR A 271 6.33 -6.65 -8.49
C THR A 271 5.22 -5.93 -7.74
N ASP A 272 5.54 -5.30 -6.64
CA ASP A 272 4.64 -4.47 -5.83
C ASP A 272 5.12 -3.01 -5.77
N VAL A 273 4.35 -2.16 -5.10
CA VAL A 273 4.69 -0.74 -4.95
C VAL A 273 5.95 -0.56 -4.11
N SER A 274 6.21 -1.46 -3.15
CA SER A 274 7.36 -1.35 -2.23
C SER A 274 8.71 -1.50 -2.97
N HIS A 275 8.75 -2.28 -4.04
CA HIS A 275 9.94 -2.50 -4.87
C HIS A 275 10.06 -1.55 -6.06
N LEU A 276 9.03 -0.72 -6.31
CA LEU A 276 9.03 0.19 -7.46
C LEU A 276 10.15 1.23 -7.40
N ASN A 277 10.54 1.67 -6.20
CA ASN A 277 11.63 2.62 -6.04
C ASN A 277 12.98 2.04 -6.52
N THR A 278 13.29 0.79 -6.19
CA THR A 278 14.48 0.07 -6.68
C THR A 278 14.54 0.09 -8.21
N ILE A 279 13.41 -0.18 -8.86
CA ILE A 279 13.30 -0.16 -10.32
C ILE A 279 13.46 1.27 -10.86
N ALA A 280 12.79 2.25 -10.28
CA ALA A 280 12.81 3.63 -10.73
C ALA A 280 14.19 4.28 -10.59
N GLU A 281 14.87 4.06 -9.47
CA GLU A 281 16.19 4.61 -9.17
C GLU A 281 17.31 4.01 -10.05
N SER A 282 17.11 2.82 -10.59
CA SER A 282 18.07 2.19 -11.51
C SER A 282 18.21 2.92 -12.83
N GLY A 283 17.25 3.77 -13.20
CA GLY A 283 17.20 4.47 -14.48
C GLY A 283 16.76 3.61 -15.66
N ILE A 284 16.32 2.35 -15.43
CA ILE A 284 15.76 1.50 -16.49
C ILE A 284 14.51 2.13 -17.08
N SER A 285 14.35 2.07 -18.40
CA SER A 285 13.11 2.48 -19.06
C SER A 285 12.06 1.39 -18.91
N TYR A 286 11.08 1.57 -18.05
CA TYR A 286 10.03 0.58 -17.79
C TYR A 286 8.63 1.10 -18.08
N GLY A 287 7.68 0.19 -18.15
CA GLY A 287 6.25 0.46 -18.19
C GLY A 287 5.49 -0.53 -17.33
N VAL A 288 4.25 -0.18 -17.01
CA VAL A 288 3.32 -1.03 -16.25
C VAL A 288 2.29 -1.58 -17.23
N CYS A 289 1.98 -2.87 -17.14
CA CYS A 289 0.90 -3.49 -17.90
C CYS A 289 -0.45 -3.17 -17.21
N ASN A 290 -1.46 -2.93 -18.04
CA ASN A 290 -2.81 -2.60 -17.55
C ASN A 290 -3.64 -3.88 -17.31
#